data_fbf2376f152b69f9e4856425cc67ea3b
#
_entry.id   fbf2376f152b69f9e4856425cc67ea3b
#
_cell.length_a   1.000
_cell.length_b   1.000
_cell.length_c   1.000
_cell.angle_alpha   90.00
_cell.angle_beta   90.00
_cell.angle_gamma   90.00
#
_symmetry.space_group_name_H-M   'P 1'
#
loop_
_entity.id
_entity.type
_entity.pdbx_description
1 polymer ?
#
loop_
_entity_poly.entity_id
_entity_poly.type
_entity_poly.pdbx_seq_one_letter_code
_entity_poly.pdbx_strand_id
1 'polypeptide(L)'
;AAGFLVVEDFEYFLKALADGVFAHIFFIRVFMGVFGHVMYTTCTGWAIGWAVTRARSAAAGIGAVFFGYFIAVSLHGLWNSMGYIAGSTEGYYILYAVLQVPIFVCWLIFVGLAIRRERRDTAAGLIPYVHQGWVLASEVQMVCDPAMRRNALTWISGGGPAAKRSLKNFMYAL
;
A
#
# COMPACT_ATOMS: atom_id res chain seq x y z
N ALA A 1 6.54 7.78 2.26
CA ALA A 1 7.10 6.96 1.17
C ALA A 1 7.44 7.80 -0.07
N ALA A 2 6.46 8.43 -0.75
CA ALA A 2 6.68 9.10 -2.03
C ALA A 2 7.73 10.24 -1.97
N GLY A 3 7.69 11.09 -0.94
CA GLY A 3 8.67 12.19 -0.81
C GLY A 3 10.10 11.67 -0.64
N PHE A 4 10.29 10.63 0.15
CA PHE A 4 11.60 10.00 0.32
C PHE A 4 12.09 9.36 -0.99
N LEU A 5 11.21 8.65 -1.71
CA LEU A 5 11.53 8.05 -3.01
C LEU A 5 12.07 9.09 -4.01
N VAL A 6 11.42 10.24 -4.11
CA VAL A 6 11.84 11.31 -5.05
C VAL A 6 13.24 11.81 -4.73
N VAL A 7 13.56 12.06 -3.44
CA VAL A 7 14.88 12.54 -3.04
C VAL A 7 15.94 11.46 -3.30
N GLU A 8 15.68 10.23 -2.90
CA GLU A 8 16.62 9.13 -3.08
C GLU A 8 16.87 8.82 -4.55
N ASP A 9 15.83 8.77 -5.39
CA ASP A 9 15.99 8.53 -6.83
C ASP A 9 16.73 9.66 -7.52
N PHE A 10 16.53 10.91 -7.08
CA PHE A 10 17.28 12.04 -7.60
C PHE A 10 18.80 11.89 -7.33
N GLU A 11 19.18 11.49 -6.11
CA GLU A 11 20.60 11.23 -5.78
C GLU A 11 21.19 10.11 -6.63
N TYR A 12 20.47 8.99 -6.79
CA TYR A 12 20.91 7.88 -7.66
C TYR A 12 21.04 8.29 -9.11
N PHE A 13 20.13 9.10 -9.64
CA PHE A 13 20.18 9.57 -11.03
C PHE A 13 21.32 10.53 -11.28
N LEU A 14 21.61 11.45 -10.36
CA LEU A 14 22.78 12.33 -10.49
C LEU A 14 24.08 11.53 -10.54
N LYS A 15 24.23 10.56 -9.65
CA LYS A 15 25.40 9.66 -9.62
C LYS A 15 25.49 8.84 -10.91
N ALA A 16 24.38 8.24 -11.36
CA ALA A 16 24.33 7.43 -12.56
C ALA A 16 24.64 8.23 -13.84
N LEU A 17 24.30 9.52 -13.87
CA LEU A 17 24.68 10.44 -14.96
C LEU A 17 26.22 10.66 -14.98
N ALA A 18 26.81 10.89 -13.82
CA ALA A 18 28.26 11.07 -13.68
C ALA A 18 29.04 9.79 -14.07
N ASP A 19 28.50 8.61 -13.73
CA ASP A 19 29.09 7.31 -14.02
C ASP A 19 28.78 6.78 -15.44
N GLY A 20 27.95 7.50 -16.23
CA GLY A 20 27.57 7.10 -17.60
C GLY A 20 26.61 5.90 -17.68
N VAL A 21 25.93 5.51 -16.57
CA VAL A 21 25.04 4.34 -16.49
C VAL A 21 23.57 4.70 -16.22
N PHE A 22 23.19 5.93 -16.56
CA PHE A 22 21.86 6.48 -16.24
C PHE A 22 20.70 5.59 -16.70
N ALA A 23 20.71 5.13 -17.95
CA ALA A 23 19.58 4.34 -18.48
C ALA A 23 19.35 3.04 -17.69
N HIS A 24 20.43 2.39 -17.26
CA HIS A 24 20.36 1.17 -16.47
C HIS A 24 19.80 1.44 -15.06
N ILE A 25 20.33 2.44 -14.37
CA ILE A 25 19.85 2.81 -13.02
C ILE A 25 18.42 3.33 -13.08
N PHE A 26 18.05 4.11 -14.09
CA PHE A 26 16.68 4.57 -14.29
C PHE A 26 15.72 3.39 -14.44
N PHE A 27 16.06 2.38 -15.25
CA PHE A 27 15.23 1.19 -15.40
C PHE A 27 15.04 0.45 -14.07
N ILE A 28 16.11 0.23 -13.31
CA ILE A 28 16.05 -0.44 -12.01
C ILE A 28 15.19 0.34 -11.02
N ARG A 29 15.40 1.65 -10.89
CA ARG A 29 14.75 2.47 -9.88
C ARG A 29 13.27 2.74 -10.21
N VAL A 30 12.96 3.06 -11.47
CA VAL A 30 11.61 3.47 -11.89
C VAL A 30 10.70 2.26 -12.17
N PHE A 31 11.20 1.20 -12.82
CA PHE A 31 10.35 0.06 -13.19
C PHE A 31 10.42 -1.08 -12.19
N MET A 32 11.60 -1.43 -11.71
CA MET A 32 11.76 -2.54 -10.78
C MET A 32 11.54 -2.12 -9.32
N GLY A 33 11.87 -0.88 -8.94
CA GLY A 33 11.82 -0.34 -7.58
C GLY A 33 10.57 0.49 -7.24
N VAL A 34 9.70 0.81 -8.23
CA VAL A 34 8.58 1.78 -8.07
C VAL A 34 7.67 1.51 -6.87
N PHE A 35 7.39 0.27 -6.53
CA PHE A 35 6.56 -0.10 -5.38
C PHE A 35 7.33 -0.39 -4.10
N GLY A 36 8.67 -0.42 -4.15
CA GLY A 36 9.52 -0.80 -3.03
C GLY A 36 9.23 0.03 -1.77
N HIS A 37 9.32 1.34 -1.88
CA HIS A 37 9.09 2.25 -0.73
C HIS A 37 7.67 2.16 -0.15
N VAL A 38 6.65 1.97 -0.99
CA VAL A 38 5.27 1.78 -0.53
C VAL A 38 5.17 0.46 0.23
N MET A 39 5.74 -0.62 -0.30
CA MET A 39 5.76 -1.93 0.31
C MET A 39 6.49 -1.90 1.68
N TYR A 40 7.69 -1.32 1.76
CA TYR A 40 8.45 -1.23 3.02
C TYR A 40 7.71 -0.39 4.06
N THR A 41 7.19 0.78 3.67
CA THR A 41 6.43 1.66 4.56
C THR A 41 5.14 1.01 5.08
N THR A 42 4.53 0.11 4.31
CA THR A 42 3.35 -0.65 4.74
C THR A 42 3.62 -1.46 6.00
N CYS A 43 4.84 -1.99 6.19
CA CYS A 43 5.21 -2.73 7.41
C CYS A 43 5.08 -1.86 8.67
N THR A 44 5.60 -0.64 8.61
CA THR A 44 5.48 0.33 9.71
C THR A 44 4.04 0.79 9.89
N GLY A 45 3.34 1.12 8.79
CA GLY A 45 1.94 1.58 8.84
C GLY A 45 1.00 0.53 9.43
N TRP A 46 1.19 -0.74 9.07
CA TRP A 46 0.42 -1.84 9.66
C TRP A 46 0.70 -2.02 11.15
N ALA A 47 1.96 -1.91 11.56
CA ALA A 47 2.36 -2.00 12.96
C ALA A 47 1.76 -0.85 13.79
N ILE A 48 1.70 0.37 13.25
CA ILE A 48 1.01 1.52 13.89
C ILE A 48 -0.48 1.22 14.03
N GLY A 49 -1.14 0.76 12.95
CA GLY A 49 -2.55 0.40 12.98
C GLY A 49 -2.85 -0.67 14.04
N TRP A 50 -2.02 -1.72 14.12
CA TRP A 50 -2.15 -2.73 15.16
C TRP A 50 -1.92 -2.18 16.57
N ALA A 51 -0.92 -1.32 16.75
CA ALA A 51 -0.62 -0.70 18.04
C ALA A 51 -1.80 0.12 18.58
N VAL A 52 -2.45 0.91 17.71
CA VAL A 52 -3.58 1.76 18.09
C VAL A 52 -4.85 0.95 18.38
N THR A 53 -5.08 -0.13 17.61
CA THR A 53 -6.37 -0.84 17.66
C THR A 53 -6.37 -2.08 18.54
N ARG A 54 -5.20 -2.68 18.82
CA ARG A 54 -5.11 -4.02 19.46
C ARG A 54 -4.10 -4.15 20.58
N ALA A 55 -3.14 -3.21 20.71
CA ALA A 55 -2.15 -3.30 21.78
C ALA A 55 -2.81 -3.18 23.16
N ARG A 56 -2.46 -4.09 24.05
CA ARG A 56 -3.00 -4.14 25.43
C ARG A 56 -2.23 -3.25 26.41
N SER A 57 -1.06 -2.73 26.00
CA SER A 57 -0.24 -1.79 26.77
C SER A 57 0.54 -0.86 25.83
N ALA A 58 0.93 0.29 26.34
CA ALA A 58 1.78 1.25 25.60
C ALA A 58 3.12 0.59 25.17
N ALA A 59 3.73 -0.22 26.04
CA ALA A 59 4.98 -0.92 25.74
C ALA A 59 4.80 -1.89 24.56
N ALA A 60 3.71 -2.66 24.51
CA ALA A 60 3.42 -3.56 23.39
C ALA A 60 3.18 -2.79 22.09
N GLY A 61 2.48 -1.65 22.13
CA GLY A 61 2.25 -0.77 20.99
C GLY A 61 3.56 -0.20 20.45
N ILE A 62 4.37 0.38 21.31
CA ILE A 62 5.71 0.93 20.95
C ILE A 62 6.59 -0.17 20.36
N GLY A 63 6.68 -1.33 21.02
CA GLY A 63 7.46 -2.47 20.53
C GLY A 63 7.03 -2.93 19.13
N ALA A 64 5.72 -3.00 18.88
CA ALA A 64 5.19 -3.34 17.54
C ALA A 64 5.61 -2.33 16.47
N VAL A 65 5.55 -1.02 16.78
CA VAL A 65 5.95 0.04 15.83
C VAL A 65 7.44 -0.05 15.52
N PHE A 66 8.29 -0.21 16.54
CA PHE A 66 9.73 -0.42 16.34
C PHE A 66 10.02 -1.67 15.50
N PHE A 67 9.32 -2.77 15.74
CA PHE A 67 9.48 -3.99 14.97
C PHE A 67 9.07 -3.82 13.51
N GLY A 68 7.92 -3.17 13.24
CA GLY A 68 7.48 -2.87 11.88
C GLY A 68 8.43 -1.92 11.14
N TYR A 69 8.99 -0.92 11.85
CA TYR A 69 10.01 -0.04 11.32
C TYR A 69 11.32 -0.79 11.01
N PHE A 70 11.76 -1.66 11.90
CA PHE A 70 12.94 -2.50 11.69
C PHE A 70 12.81 -3.37 10.44
N ILE A 71 11.64 -4.01 10.23
CA ILE A 71 11.36 -4.78 9.00
C ILE A 71 11.44 -3.88 7.78
N ALA A 72 10.84 -2.69 7.81
CA ALA A 72 10.84 -1.75 6.69
C ALA A 72 12.27 -1.33 6.29
N VAL A 73 13.11 -1.00 7.27
CA VAL A 73 14.51 -0.63 7.06
C VAL A 73 15.33 -1.81 6.54
N SER A 74 15.09 -3.01 7.08
CA SER A 74 15.80 -4.22 6.66
C SER A 74 15.49 -4.59 5.20
N LEU A 75 14.22 -4.53 4.78
CA LEU A 75 13.81 -4.77 3.40
C LEU A 75 14.37 -3.72 2.45
N HIS A 76 14.37 -2.44 2.86
CA HIS A 76 14.96 -1.37 2.08
C HIS A 76 16.49 -1.52 1.96
N GLY A 77 17.17 -1.84 3.06
CA GLY A 77 18.61 -2.14 3.06
C GLY A 77 18.97 -3.34 2.19
N LEU A 78 18.15 -4.40 2.22
CA LEU A 78 18.32 -5.55 1.34
C LEU A 78 18.23 -5.15 -0.14
N TRP A 79 17.22 -4.37 -0.52
CA TRP A 79 17.07 -3.82 -1.87
C TRP A 79 18.32 -3.04 -2.30
N ASN A 80 18.77 -2.09 -1.49
CA ASN A 80 19.91 -1.24 -1.83
C ASN A 80 21.24 -1.99 -1.84
N SER A 81 21.37 -3.09 -1.11
CA SER A 81 22.58 -3.93 -1.08
C SER A 81 22.64 -4.98 -2.17
N MET A 82 21.52 -5.24 -2.91
CA MET A 82 21.47 -6.31 -3.91
C MET A 82 22.56 -6.19 -4.98
N GLY A 83 22.88 -4.97 -5.44
CA GLY A 83 23.95 -4.76 -6.41
C GLY A 83 25.34 -5.18 -5.92
N TYR A 84 25.62 -4.94 -4.62
CA TYR A 84 26.88 -5.39 -4.00
C TYR A 84 26.93 -6.89 -3.77
N ILE A 85 25.83 -7.49 -3.33
CA ILE A 85 25.73 -8.93 -3.06
C ILE A 85 25.84 -9.73 -4.35
N ALA A 86 25.23 -9.26 -5.42
CA ALA A 86 25.19 -9.94 -6.71
C ALA A 86 26.54 -9.96 -7.46
N GLY A 87 27.34 -8.92 -7.30
CA GLY A 87 28.66 -8.80 -7.94
C GLY A 87 28.66 -8.69 -9.47
N SER A 88 27.51 -8.88 -10.12
CA SER A 88 27.32 -8.75 -11.56
C SER A 88 25.90 -8.34 -11.90
N THR A 89 25.67 -7.85 -13.13
CA THR A 89 24.34 -7.48 -13.62
C THR A 89 23.39 -8.67 -13.68
N GLU A 90 23.87 -9.82 -14.18
CA GLU A 90 23.07 -11.04 -14.23
C GLU A 90 22.72 -11.54 -12.82
N GLY A 91 23.71 -11.53 -11.90
CA GLY A 91 23.49 -11.88 -10.49
C GLY A 91 22.44 -10.98 -9.83
N TYR A 92 22.43 -9.67 -10.16
CA TYR A 92 21.42 -8.75 -9.68
C TYR A 92 20.00 -9.16 -10.12
N TYR A 93 19.81 -9.47 -11.41
CA TYR A 93 18.48 -9.89 -11.90
C TYR A 93 18.04 -11.24 -11.33
N ILE A 94 18.96 -12.18 -11.11
CA ILE A 94 18.64 -13.44 -10.44
C ILE A 94 18.22 -13.18 -8.99
N LEU A 95 18.97 -12.35 -8.25
CA LEU A 95 18.64 -12.00 -6.87
C LEU A 95 17.28 -11.28 -6.78
N TYR A 96 17.02 -10.37 -7.70
CA TYR A 96 15.74 -9.70 -7.81
C TYR A 96 14.60 -10.70 -8.01
N ALA A 97 14.73 -11.62 -8.95
CA ALA A 97 13.71 -12.62 -9.24
C ALA A 97 13.45 -13.57 -8.05
N VAL A 98 14.51 -13.96 -7.33
CA VAL A 98 14.42 -14.93 -6.24
C VAL A 98 14.00 -14.30 -4.91
N LEU A 99 14.38 -13.05 -4.63
CA LEU A 99 14.09 -12.39 -3.37
C LEU A 99 12.98 -11.33 -3.51
N GLN A 100 13.18 -10.35 -4.37
CA GLN A 100 12.29 -9.19 -4.44
C GLN A 100 10.91 -9.52 -5.02
N VAL A 101 10.86 -10.34 -6.07
CA VAL A 101 9.58 -10.73 -6.68
C VAL A 101 8.71 -11.54 -5.70
N PRO A 102 9.19 -12.57 -5.00
CA PRO A 102 8.39 -13.24 -3.98
C PRO A 102 7.94 -12.34 -2.83
N ILE A 103 8.80 -11.44 -2.34
CA ILE A 103 8.43 -10.46 -1.31
C ILE A 103 7.29 -9.57 -1.81
N PHE A 104 7.37 -9.09 -3.05
CA PHE A 104 6.33 -8.27 -3.67
C PHE A 104 5.02 -9.04 -3.84
N VAL A 105 5.06 -10.29 -4.29
CA VAL A 105 3.88 -11.15 -4.41
C VAL A 105 3.23 -11.38 -3.04
N CYS A 106 4.02 -11.68 -2.00
CA CYS A 106 3.52 -11.82 -0.63
C CYS A 106 2.86 -10.52 -0.14
N TRP A 107 3.45 -9.37 -0.44
CA TRP A 107 2.88 -8.08 -0.10
C TRP A 107 1.54 -7.82 -0.83
N LEU A 108 1.43 -8.15 -2.12
CA LEU A 108 0.17 -8.04 -2.86
C LEU A 108 -0.93 -8.92 -2.27
N ILE A 109 -0.59 -10.16 -1.90
CA ILE A 109 -1.51 -11.08 -1.22
C ILE A 109 -1.95 -10.49 0.12
N PHE A 110 -1.00 -10.01 0.93
CA PHE A 110 -1.28 -9.38 2.22
C PHE A 110 -2.23 -8.18 2.07
N VAL A 111 -1.96 -7.26 1.14
CA VAL A 111 -2.81 -6.09 0.86
C VAL A 111 -4.21 -6.55 0.41
N GLY A 112 -4.29 -7.54 -0.47
CA GLY A 112 -5.57 -8.09 -0.92
C GLY A 112 -6.40 -8.70 0.23
N LEU A 113 -5.75 -9.41 1.14
CA LEU A 113 -6.40 -9.97 2.33
C LEU A 113 -6.82 -8.87 3.32
N ALA A 114 -5.99 -7.86 3.53
CA ALA A 114 -6.30 -6.72 4.38
C ALA A 114 -7.52 -5.95 3.88
N ILE A 115 -7.59 -5.64 2.58
CA ILE A 115 -8.75 -4.99 1.96
C ILE A 115 -10.03 -5.84 2.11
N ARG A 116 -9.93 -7.17 1.91
CA ARG A 116 -11.08 -8.07 2.10
C ARG A 116 -11.57 -8.07 3.54
N ARG A 117 -10.65 -8.05 4.50
CA ARG A 117 -10.98 -7.98 5.92
C ARG A 117 -11.63 -6.66 6.28
N GLU A 118 -11.05 -5.54 5.87
CA GLU A 118 -11.59 -4.20 6.10
C GLU A 118 -13.04 -4.09 5.62
N ARG A 119 -13.34 -4.58 4.43
CA ARG A 119 -14.71 -4.61 3.90
C ARG A 119 -15.67 -5.39 4.76
N ARG A 120 -15.26 -6.55 5.28
CA ARG A 120 -16.08 -7.36 6.18
C ARG A 120 -16.31 -6.66 7.51
N ASP A 121 -15.27 -6.08 8.07
CA ASP A 121 -15.32 -5.38 9.35
C ASP A 121 -16.20 -4.12 9.22
N THR A 122 -16.09 -3.36 8.10
CA THR A 122 -16.97 -2.22 7.80
C THR A 122 -18.42 -2.65 7.63
N ALA A 123 -18.69 -3.72 6.86
CA ALA A 123 -20.05 -4.22 6.69
C ALA A 123 -20.67 -4.65 8.02
N ALA A 124 -19.92 -5.37 8.86
CA ALA A 124 -20.37 -5.78 10.18
C ALA A 124 -20.61 -4.58 11.12
N GLY A 125 -19.73 -3.57 11.07
CA GLY A 125 -19.84 -2.35 11.87
C GLY A 125 -21.06 -1.49 11.52
N LEU A 126 -21.53 -1.57 10.27
CA LEU A 126 -22.71 -0.80 9.80
C LEU A 126 -24.06 -1.47 10.11
N ILE A 127 -24.07 -2.76 10.49
CA ILE A 127 -25.32 -3.47 10.82
C ILE A 127 -26.18 -2.77 11.88
N PRO A 128 -25.65 -2.28 13.02
CA PRO A 128 -26.46 -1.57 14.02
C PRO A 128 -27.12 -0.31 13.47
N TYR A 129 -26.48 0.39 12.55
CA TYR A 129 -27.02 1.59 11.91
C TYR A 129 -28.14 1.28 10.91
N VAL A 130 -28.06 0.10 10.26
CA VAL A 130 -29.16 -0.41 9.42
C VAL A 130 -30.38 -0.71 10.29
N HIS A 131 -30.20 -1.35 11.44
CA HIS A 131 -31.30 -1.66 12.37
C HIS A 131 -31.97 -0.40 12.94
N GLN A 132 -31.22 0.70 13.07
CA GLN A 132 -31.74 2.00 13.53
C GLN A 132 -32.37 2.84 12.40
N GLY A 133 -32.30 2.36 11.15
CA GLY A 133 -32.82 3.08 9.99
C GLY A 133 -31.97 4.25 9.51
N TRP A 134 -30.73 4.37 9.97
CA TRP A 134 -29.82 5.47 9.58
C TRP A 134 -29.17 5.20 8.21
N VAL A 135 -28.99 3.95 7.87
CA VAL A 135 -28.36 3.48 6.63
C VAL A 135 -29.20 2.33 6.06
N LEU A 136 -29.38 2.29 4.75
CA LEU A 136 -30.06 1.20 4.09
C LEU A 136 -29.11 0.01 3.87
N ALA A 137 -29.62 -1.21 3.90
CA ALA A 137 -28.82 -2.41 3.63
C ALA A 137 -28.16 -2.38 2.22
N SER A 138 -28.81 -1.76 1.24
CA SER A 138 -28.28 -1.54 -0.11
C SER A 138 -27.11 -0.55 -0.13
N GLU A 139 -27.11 0.44 0.78
CA GLU A 139 -26.03 1.42 0.92
C GLU A 139 -24.77 0.77 1.52
N VAL A 140 -24.94 -0.12 2.51
CA VAL A 140 -23.82 -0.91 3.04
C VAL A 140 -23.16 -1.74 1.93
N GLN A 141 -23.96 -2.41 1.09
CA GLN A 141 -23.42 -3.16 -0.05
C GLN A 141 -22.70 -2.25 -1.04
N MET A 142 -23.25 -1.08 -1.33
CA MET A 142 -22.63 -0.09 -2.21
C MET A 142 -21.27 0.38 -1.70
N VAL A 143 -21.09 0.52 -0.39
CA VAL A 143 -19.82 0.94 0.22
C VAL A 143 -18.81 -0.20 0.24
N CYS A 144 -19.24 -1.41 0.63
CA CYS A 144 -18.36 -2.55 0.89
C CYS A 144 -18.02 -3.38 -0.35
N ASP A 145 -18.88 -3.37 -1.40
CA ASP A 145 -18.67 -4.13 -2.64
C ASP A 145 -18.22 -3.21 -3.79
N PRO A 146 -17.02 -3.42 -4.37
CA PRO A 146 -16.54 -2.61 -5.49
C PRO A 146 -17.39 -2.71 -6.76
N ALA A 147 -18.06 -3.83 -7.00
CA ALA A 147 -18.95 -3.98 -8.15
C ALA A 147 -20.20 -3.11 -7.96
N MET A 148 -20.81 -3.17 -6.78
CA MET A 148 -21.96 -2.34 -6.42
C MET A 148 -21.61 -0.84 -6.41
N ARG A 149 -20.41 -0.51 -5.90
CA ARG A 149 -19.89 0.86 -5.94
C ARG A 149 -19.73 1.38 -7.37
N ARG A 150 -19.15 0.59 -8.27
CA ARG A 150 -19.04 0.96 -9.70
C ARG A 150 -20.39 1.14 -10.34
N ASN A 151 -21.33 0.22 -10.10
CA ASN A 151 -22.70 0.28 -10.63
C ASN A 151 -23.41 1.55 -10.16
N ALA A 152 -23.33 1.90 -8.87
CA ALA A 152 -23.92 3.13 -8.34
C ALA A 152 -23.30 4.39 -8.97
N LEU A 153 -21.97 4.42 -9.16
CA LEU A 153 -21.29 5.53 -9.82
C LEU A 153 -21.61 5.64 -11.31
N THR A 154 -21.88 4.54 -11.99
CA THR A 154 -22.32 4.52 -13.39
C THR A 154 -23.78 4.99 -13.49
N TRP A 155 -24.65 4.51 -12.62
CA TRP A 155 -26.05 4.92 -12.57
C TRP A 155 -26.18 6.45 -12.35
N ILE A 156 -25.45 7.01 -11.37
CA ILE A 156 -25.53 8.45 -11.05
C ILE A 156 -24.86 9.34 -12.12
N SER A 157 -24.09 8.77 -13.06
CA SER A 157 -23.38 9.55 -14.07
C SER A 157 -24.32 10.38 -14.96
N GLY A 158 -25.58 9.93 -15.15
CA GLY A 158 -26.63 10.69 -15.83
C GLY A 158 -27.08 11.96 -15.09
N GLY A 159 -26.83 12.06 -13.78
CA GLY A 159 -27.12 13.25 -12.96
C GLY A 159 -26.03 14.34 -12.99
N GLY A 160 -24.98 14.13 -13.77
CA GLY A 160 -23.88 15.07 -13.97
C GLY A 160 -22.79 15.02 -12.87
N PRO A 161 -21.76 15.89 -12.99
CA PRO A 161 -20.58 15.86 -12.11
C PRO A 161 -20.89 16.13 -10.63
N ALA A 162 -21.85 16.98 -10.35
CA ALA A 162 -22.25 17.32 -8.98
C ALA A 162 -22.87 16.12 -8.26
N ALA A 163 -23.82 15.42 -8.90
CA ALA A 163 -24.44 14.21 -8.36
C ALA A 163 -23.40 13.11 -8.10
N LYS A 164 -22.48 12.92 -9.03
CA LYS A 164 -21.38 11.94 -8.87
C LYS A 164 -20.46 12.29 -7.69
N ARG A 165 -20.17 13.57 -7.47
CA ARG A 165 -19.37 14.05 -6.33
C ARG A 165 -20.11 13.82 -5.01
N SER A 166 -21.41 14.13 -4.95
CA SER A 166 -22.23 13.91 -3.74
C SER A 166 -22.29 12.43 -3.36
N LEU A 167 -22.49 11.53 -4.33
CA LEU A 167 -22.48 10.10 -4.06
C LEU A 167 -21.12 9.61 -3.57
N LYS A 168 -20.02 10.10 -4.15
CA LYS A 168 -18.67 9.77 -3.67
C LYS A 168 -18.46 10.24 -2.23
N ASN A 169 -18.83 11.48 -1.90
CA ASN A 169 -18.70 12.01 -0.55
C ASN A 169 -19.52 11.19 0.45
N PHE A 170 -20.73 10.78 0.10
CA PHE A 170 -21.55 9.90 0.93
C PHE A 170 -20.85 8.54 1.17
N MET A 171 -20.32 7.89 0.12
CA MET A 171 -19.60 6.61 0.26
C MET A 171 -18.30 6.70 1.05
N TYR A 172 -17.71 7.89 1.21
CA TYR A 172 -16.51 8.11 2.02
C TYR A 172 -16.82 8.51 3.46
N ALA A 173 -18.06 8.95 3.73
CA ALA A 173 -18.50 9.34 5.06
C ALA A 173 -19.01 8.13 5.90
N LEU A 174 -19.37 7.03 5.23
CA LEU A 174 -19.75 5.75 5.84
C LEU A 174 -18.51 4.85 6.01
#